data_907c772d89240afd7a30e3d506b5ad24
#
_entry.id   907c772d89240afd7a30e3d506b5ad24
#
_cell.length_a   1.000
_cell.length_b   1.000
_cell.length_c   1.000
_cell.angle_alpha   90.00
_cell.angle_beta   90.00
_cell.angle_gamma   90.00
#
_symmetry.space_group_name_H-M   'P 1'
#
loop_
_entity.id
_entity.type
_entity.pdbx_description
1 polymer ?
#
loop_
_entity_poly.entity_id
_entity_poly.type
_entity_poly.pdbx_seq_one_letter_code
_entity_poly.pdbx_strand_id
1 'polypeptide(L)'
;RKVVVGYWKNPEVIKKIAQWMVTAVGVMESSHIRVCRFGDNMNNVAVTEGDKVEAQIKFGWEIDHYNVNDLVEYVDAVPAGDISALTDEYYSKYQILTEGRDAAEFRKHVEVQAAIEIGLEKFLTEHDYHAVVTHFGMLGGLKQLPGLAIQRLMEKGYGFGAEGDWKTAAMVR
;
A
#
# COMPACT_ATOMS: atom_id res chain seq x y z
N ARG A 1 -4.70 -0.52 -30.16
CA ARG A 1 -4.48 0.60 -31.09
C ARG A 1 -5.66 1.59 -31.03
N LYS A 2 -5.36 2.89 -31.18
CA LYS A 2 -6.36 3.95 -31.36
C LYS A 2 -5.92 4.84 -32.52
N VAL A 3 -6.85 5.16 -33.41
CA VAL A 3 -6.62 6.12 -34.51
C VAL A 3 -7.19 7.46 -34.06
N VAL A 4 -6.37 8.50 -34.13
CA VAL A 4 -6.79 9.88 -33.89
C VAL A 4 -6.61 10.65 -35.18
N VAL A 5 -7.72 11.16 -35.72
CA VAL A 5 -7.74 11.89 -37.00
C VAL A 5 -7.82 13.39 -36.73
N GLY A 6 -7.04 14.17 -37.44
CA GLY A 6 -7.05 15.62 -37.38
C GLY A 6 -5.67 16.25 -37.55
N TYR A 7 -5.63 17.57 -37.54
CA TYR A 7 -4.37 18.31 -37.65
C TYR A 7 -3.59 18.21 -36.30
N TRP A 8 -2.33 17.80 -36.40
CA TRP A 8 -1.51 17.45 -35.24
C TRP A 8 -1.29 18.58 -34.21
N LYS A 9 -1.42 19.86 -34.64
CA LYS A 9 -1.37 21.02 -33.70
C LYS A 9 -2.74 21.40 -33.11
N ASN A 10 -3.82 20.73 -33.52
CA ASN A 10 -5.12 21.00 -32.96
C ASN A 10 -5.17 20.54 -31.51
N PRO A 11 -5.53 21.42 -30.54
CA PRO A 11 -5.58 21.08 -29.12
C PRO A 11 -6.45 19.85 -28.80
N GLU A 12 -7.55 19.66 -29.51
CA GLU A 12 -8.43 18.50 -29.31
C GLU A 12 -7.78 17.18 -29.78
N VAL A 13 -6.97 17.24 -30.81
CA VAL A 13 -6.19 16.09 -31.29
C VAL A 13 -5.09 15.74 -30.28
N ILE A 14 -4.36 16.75 -29.80
CA ILE A 14 -3.33 16.59 -28.76
C ILE A 14 -3.93 16.00 -27.50
N LYS A 15 -5.08 16.50 -27.05
CA LYS A 15 -5.79 15.99 -25.87
C LYS A 15 -6.15 14.51 -26.01
N LYS A 16 -6.68 14.10 -27.17
CA LYS A 16 -7.02 12.68 -27.43
C LYS A 16 -5.78 11.78 -27.44
N ILE A 17 -4.67 12.28 -27.98
CA ILE A 17 -3.39 11.55 -27.96
C ILE A 17 -2.88 11.40 -26.52
N ALA A 18 -2.87 12.50 -25.77
CA ALA A 18 -2.43 12.49 -24.37
C ALA A 18 -3.25 11.52 -23.51
N GLN A 19 -4.57 11.53 -23.65
CA GLN A 19 -5.44 10.58 -22.94
C GLN A 19 -5.11 9.12 -23.28
N TRP A 20 -4.81 8.84 -24.56
CA TRP A 20 -4.42 7.49 -24.97
C TRP A 20 -3.05 7.10 -24.42
N MET A 21 -2.10 8.03 -24.39
CA MET A 21 -0.77 7.80 -23.80
C MET A 21 -0.86 7.46 -22.32
N VAL A 22 -1.66 8.22 -21.54
CA VAL A 22 -1.90 7.91 -20.13
C VAL A 22 -2.50 6.52 -19.96
N THR A 23 -3.49 6.16 -20.78
CA THR A 23 -4.08 4.81 -20.75
C THR A 23 -3.04 3.73 -21.09
N ALA A 24 -2.19 3.96 -22.08
CA ALA A 24 -1.16 2.99 -22.47
C ALA A 24 -0.11 2.80 -21.37
N VAL A 25 0.30 3.88 -20.70
CA VAL A 25 1.20 3.82 -19.54
C VAL A 25 0.54 3.06 -18.41
N GLY A 26 -0.72 3.36 -18.06
CA GLY A 26 -1.44 2.66 -17.01
C GLY A 26 -1.59 1.16 -17.26
N VAL A 27 -1.83 0.74 -18.51
CA VAL A 27 -1.86 -0.69 -18.85
C VAL A 27 -0.50 -1.34 -18.70
N MET A 28 0.58 -0.64 -19.11
CA MET A 28 1.93 -1.16 -18.97
C MET A 28 2.36 -1.28 -17.51
N GLU A 29 2.13 -0.26 -16.72
CA GLU A 29 2.39 -0.28 -15.27
C GLU A 29 1.58 -1.38 -14.58
N SER A 30 0.28 -1.51 -14.92
CA SER A 30 -0.58 -2.55 -14.36
C SER A 30 -0.05 -3.95 -14.64
N SER A 31 0.59 -4.20 -15.79
CA SER A 31 1.10 -5.54 -16.13
C SER A 31 2.29 -6.01 -15.30
N HIS A 32 2.82 -5.15 -14.44
CA HIS A 32 3.98 -5.44 -13.58
C HIS A 32 3.68 -5.26 -12.09
N ILE A 33 2.39 -5.13 -11.72
CA ILE A 33 2.01 -4.95 -10.30
C ILE A 33 2.30 -6.24 -9.54
N ARG A 34 3.06 -6.09 -8.46
CA ARG A 34 3.30 -7.12 -7.45
C ARG A 34 2.64 -6.72 -6.14
N VAL A 35 1.81 -7.60 -5.61
CA VAL A 35 1.04 -7.39 -4.39
C VAL A 35 1.53 -8.35 -3.31
N CYS A 36 1.89 -7.82 -2.16
CA CYS A 36 2.18 -8.57 -0.96
C CYS A 36 0.94 -8.70 -0.08
N ARG A 37 0.49 -9.91 0.22
CA ARG A 37 -0.61 -10.18 1.15
C ARG A 37 -0.09 -10.79 2.45
N PHE A 38 -0.22 -10.05 3.55
CA PHE A 38 0.04 -10.55 4.90
C PHE A 38 -1.23 -11.13 5.50
N GLY A 39 -1.17 -12.41 5.85
CA GLY A 39 -2.34 -13.15 6.30
C GLY A 39 -3.22 -13.63 5.14
N ASP A 40 -4.47 -13.90 5.40
CA ASP A 40 -5.42 -14.43 4.43
C ASP A 40 -6.58 -13.46 4.18
N ASN A 41 -7.53 -13.81 3.31
CA ASN A 41 -8.77 -13.05 3.19
C ASN A 41 -9.67 -13.30 4.41
N MET A 42 -10.62 -12.41 4.61
CA MET A 42 -11.56 -12.51 5.71
C MET A 42 -12.55 -13.65 5.48
N ASN A 43 -12.69 -14.57 6.43
CA ASN A 43 -13.49 -15.81 6.29
C ASN A 43 -14.95 -15.56 5.87
N ASN A 44 -15.56 -14.47 6.31
CA ASN A 44 -16.96 -14.16 6.03
C ASN A 44 -17.15 -13.12 4.91
N VAL A 45 -16.07 -12.80 4.18
CA VAL A 45 -16.07 -11.80 3.09
C VAL A 45 -15.46 -12.44 1.84
N ALA A 46 -16.18 -13.35 1.25
CA ALA A 46 -15.71 -14.12 0.08
C ALA A 46 -15.32 -13.23 -1.12
N VAL A 47 -15.88 -12.03 -1.22
CA VAL A 47 -15.54 -11.06 -2.28
C VAL A 47 -14.09 -10.59 -2.21
N THR A 48 -13.41 -10.70 -1.07
CA THR A 48 -11.98 -10.33 -0.94
C THR A 48 -11.05 -11.39 -1.52
N GLU A 49 -11.51 -12.61 -1.72
CA GLU A 49 -10.78 -13.64 -2.46
C GLU A 49 -10.93 -13.42 -3.98
N GLY A 50 -10.28 -14.20 -4.79
CA GLY A 50 -10.35 -14.13 -6.24
C GLY A 50 -9.39 -15.12 -6.89
N ASP A 51 -9.50 -15.25 -8.19
CA ASP A 51 -8.62 -16.10 -8.98
C ASP A 51 -7.32 -15.36 -9.31
N LYS A 52 -6.26 -15.66 -8.56
CA LYS A 52 -4.92 -15.06 -8.75
C LYS A 52 -4.28 -15.50 -10.06
N VAL A 53 -4.58 -16.74 -10.51
CA VAL A 53 -4.06 -17.25 -11.76
C VAL A 53 -4.70 -16.52 -12.93
N GLU A 54 -6.00 -16.30 -12.89
CA GLU A 54 -6.70 -15.50 -13.89
C GLU A 54 -6.20 -14.04 -13.91
N ALA A 55 -5.96 -13.46 -12.74
CA ALA A 55 -5.42 -12.11 -12.63
C ALA A 55 -4.01 -12.00 -13.25
N GLN A 56 -3.15 -12.98 -13.00
CA GLN A 56 -1.83 -13.03 -13.61
C GLN A 56 -1.89 -13.18 -15.13
N ILE A 57 -2.77 -14.06 -15.64
CA ILE A 57 -2.93 -14.28 -17.08
C ILE A 57 -3.49 -13.03 -17.78
N LYS A 58 -4.48 -12.35 -17.17
CA LYS A 58 -5.18 -11.21 -17.79
C LYS A 58 -4.48 -9.88 -17.61
N PHE A 59 -3.90 -9.65 -16.44
CA PHE A 59 -3.37 -8.35 -16.03
C PHE A 59 -1.86 -8.37 -15.78
N GLY A 60 -1.24 -9.55 -15.66
CA GLY A 60 0.17 -9.68 -15.26
C GLY A 60 0.42 -9.49 -13.77
N TRP A 61 -0.62 -9.44 -12.95
CA TRP A 61 -0.47 -9.23 -11.51
C TRP A 61 0.12 -10.44 -10.81
N GLU A 62 1.11 -10.20 -9.94
CA GLU A 62 1.70 -11.21 -9.09
C GLU A 62 1.26 -10.97 -7.64
N ILE A 63 0.64 -11.98 -7.03
CA ILE A 63 0.13 -11.89 -5.67
C ILE A 63 0.83 -12.92 -4.80
N ASP A 64 1.77 -12.44 -3.99
CA ASP A 64 2.51 -13.27 -3.05
C ASP A 64 1.89 -13.22 -1.65
N HIS A 65 2.01 -14.33 -0.94
CA HIS A 65 1.42 -14.51 0.37
C HIS A 65 2.51 -14.69 1.43
N TYR A 66 2.41 -13.94 2.51
CA TYR A 66 3.34 -13.95 3.63
C TYR A 66 2.60 -14.16 4.95
N ASN A 67 3.29 -14.75 5.91
CA ASN A 67 2.84 -14.75 7.28
C ASN A 67 2.98 -13.31 7.86
N VAL A 68 2.06 -12.90 8.71
CA VAL A 68 2.15 -11.56 9.35
C VAL A 68 3.42 -11.43 10.18
N ASN A 69 3.93 -12.53 10.75
CA ASN A 69 5.16 -12.50 11.53
C ASN A 69 6.41 -12.24 10.66
N ASP A 70 6.37 -12.48 9.36
CA ASP A 70 7.46 -12.10 8.46
C ASP A 70 7.60 -10.55 8.43
N LEU A 71 6.48 -9.82 8.49
CA LEU A 71 6.49 -8.37 8.65
C LEU A 71 6.95 -7.94 10.07
N VAL A 72 6.53 -8.68 11.09
CA VAL A 72 6.90 -8.37 12.49
C VAL A 72 8.42 -8.35 12.67
N GLU A 73 9.15 -9.26 12.01
CA GLU A 73 10.62 -9.27 12.05
C GLU A 73 11.22 -7.96 11.52
N TYR A 74 10.66 -7.39 10.47
CA TYR A 74 11.08 -6.09 9.93
C TYR A 74 10.74 -4.94 10.88
N VAL A 75 9.58 -4.98 11.50
CA VAL A 75 9.12 -3.95 12.44
C VAL A 75 9.97 -3.96 13.71
N ASP A 76 10.26 -5.13 14.26
CA ASP A 76 11.05 -5.29 15.48
C ASP A 76 12.55 -4.96 15.25
N ALA A 77 13.02 -5.04 14.02
CA ALA A 77 14.39 -4.70 13.64
C ALA A 77 14.62 -3.19 13.42
N VAL A 78 13.56 -2.35 13.50
CA VAL A 78 13.69 -0.90 13.27
C VAL A 78 14.45 -0.24 14.43
N PRO A 79 15.53 0.53 14.15
CA PRO A 79 16.27 1.22 15.19
C PRO A 79 15.42 2.26 15.93
N ALA A 80 15.56 2.36 17.24
CA ALA A 80 14.81 3.31 18.07
C ALA A 80 14.99 4.77 17.63
N GLY A 81 16.19 5.12 17.10
CA GLY A 81 16.46 6.45 16.58
C GLY A 81 15.61 6.80 15.37
N ASP A 82 15.41 5.84 14.46
CA ASP A 82 14.59 6.04 13.25
C ASP A 82 13.11 6.14 13.61
N ILE A 83 12.64 5.35 14.58
CA ILE A 83 11.28 5.45 15.11
C ILE A 83 11.03 6.83 15.70
N SER A 84 11.97 7.33 16.54
CA SER A 84 11.84 8.66 17.14
C SER A 84 11.82 9.76 16.07
N ALA A 85 12.71 9.70 15.10
CA ALA A 85 12.80 10.70 14.02
C ALA A 85 11.50 10.75 13.18
N LEU A 86 10.96 9.61 12.81
CA LEU A 86 9.71 9.55 12.06
C LEU A 86 8.51 10.00 12.92
N THR A 87 8.51 9.66 14.21
CA THR A 87 7.50 10.16 15.15
C THR A 87 7.53 11.67 15.25
N ASP A 88 8.71 12.28 15.35
CA ASP A 88 8.85 13.74 15.37
C ASP A 88 8.37 14.38 14.07
N GLU A 89 8.60 13.73 12.92
CA GLU A 89 8.03 14.15 11.65
C GLU A 89 6.49 14.15 11.69
N TYR A 90 5.85 13.11 12.23
CA TYR A 90 4.39 13.08 12.38
C TYR A 90 3.87 14.26 13.21
N TYR A 91 4.51 14.53 14.35
CA TYR A 91 4.13 15.66 15.21
C TYR A 91 4.37 17.02 14.56
N SER A 92 5.29 17.11 13.60
CA SER A 92 5.53 18.35 12.85
C SER A 92 4.54 18.56 11.69
N LYS A 93 4.08 17.47 11.08
CA LYS A 93 3.21 17.51 9.89
C LYS A 93 1.71 17.49 10.23
N TYR A 94 1.34 16.83 11.30
CA TYR A 94 -0.05 16.55 11.62
C TYR A 94 -0.47 17.16 12.96
N GLN A 95 -1.73 17.57 13.01
CA GLN A 95 -2.35 17.93 14.29
C GLN A 95 -2.74 16.64 15.01
N ILE A 96 -2.03 16.31 16.10
CA ILE A 96 -2.28 15.12 16.91
C ILE A 96 -3.32 15.44 17.97
N LEU A 97 -4.48 14.79 17.90
CA LEU A 97 -5.57 14.93 18.88
C LEU A 97 -5.48 13.78 19.87
N THR A 98 -5.08 14.08 21.10
CA THR A 98 -4.95 13.07 22.16
C THR A 98 -6.28 12.71 22.85
N GLU A 99 -7.33 13.49 22.62
CA GLU A 99 -8.66 13.31 23.22
C GLU A 99 -8.62 13.20 24.76
N GLY A 100 -7.74 13.97 25.39
CA GLY A 100 -7.56 13.98 26.85
C GLY A 100 -6.70 12.87 27.43
N ARG A 101 -6.10 12.01 26.58
CA ARG A 101 -5.11 11.02 26.99
C ARG A 101 -3.79 11.70 27.36
N ASP A 102 -3.00 11.06 28.23
CA ASP A 102 -1.65 11.53 28.52
C ASP A 102 -0.81 11.59 27.25
N ALA A 103 -0.16 12.74 27.00
CA ALA A 103 0.57 12.98 25.76
C ALA A 103 1.80 12.07 25.60
N ALA A 104 2.47 11.73 26.70
CA ALA A 104 3.65 10.86 26.66
C ALA A 104 3.26 9.40 26.40
N GLU A 105 2.14 8.97 26.98
CA GLU A 105 1.59 7.65 26.73
C GLU A 105 1.08 7.54 25.29
N PHE A 106 0.37 8.57 24.82
CA PHE A 106 -0.13 8.60 23.44
C PHE A 106 1.02 8.56 22.42
N ARG A 107 2.13 9.25 22.70
CA ARG A 107 3.33 9.23 21.86
C ARG A 107 3.86 7.80 21.66
N LYS A 108 3.83 6.94 22.69
CA LYS A 108 4.25 5.53 22.55
C LYS A 108 3.40 4.77 21.54
N HIS A 109 2.10 5.07 21.45
CA HIS A 109 1.23 4.47 20.43
C HIS A 109 1.58 4.98 19.03
N VAL A 110 1.96 6.25 18.90
CA VAL A 110 2.40 6.82 17.63
C VAL A 110 3.75 6.22 17.19
N GLU A 111 4.66 5.96 18.11
CA GLU A 111 5.94 5.29 17.87
C GLU A 111 5.75 3.87 17.30
N VAL A 112 4.71 3.15 17.74
CA VAL A 112 4.36 1.85 17.15
C VAL A 112 3.96 2.00 15.67
N GLN A 113 3.22 3.04 15.30
CA GLN A 113 2.89 3.30 13.89
C GLN A 113 4.13 3.66 13.08
N ALA A 114 5.07 4.42 13.64
CA ALA A 114 6.33 4.74 12.99
C ALA A 114 7.17 3.49 12.73
N ALA A 115 7.28 2.59 13.71
CA ALA A 115 7.97 1.33 13.53
C ALA A 115 7.32 0.46 12.43
N ILE A 116 5.99 0.40 12.40
CA ILE A 116 5.24 -0.33 11.37
C ILE A 116 5.47 0.29 9.98
N GLU A 117 5.43 1.63 9.84
CA GLU A 117 5.68 2.29 8.54
C GLU A 117 7.08 1.95 8.02
N ILE A 118 8.10 2.14 8.85
CA ILE A 118 9.49 1.89 8.45
C ILE A 118 9.70 0.41 8.09
N GLY A 119 9.24 -0.51 8.93
CA GLY A 119 9.39 -1.94 8.69
C GLY A 119 8.64 -2.40 7.43
N LEU A 120 7.42 -1.92 7.24
CA LEU A 120 6.61 -2.25 6.07
C LEU A 120 7.20 -1.66 4.78
N GLU A 121 7.61 -0.39 4.79
CA GLU A 121 8.24 0.24 3.62
C GLU A 121 9.53 -0.48 3.22
N LYS A 122 10.35 -0.85 4.22
CA LYS A 122 11.56 -1.63 3.99
C LYS A 122 11.25 -2.97 3.35
N PHE A 123 10.28 -3.71 3.88
CA PHE A 123 9.85 -5.00 3.32
C PHE A 123 9.40 -4.84 1.87
N LEU A 124 8.52 -3.88 1.58
CA LEU A 124 7.99 -3.65 0.24
C LEU A 124 9.10 -3.28 -0.75
N THR A 125 10.04 -2.43 -0.32
CA THR A 125 11.16 -1.99 -1.17
C THR A 125 12.15 -3.12 -1.45
N GLU A 126 12.54 -3.90 -0.43
CA GLU A 126 13.50 -4.99 -0.58
C GLU A 126 12.98 -6.13 -1.47
N HIS A 127 11.68 -6.34 -1.47
CA HIS A 127 11.03 -7.40 -2.25
C HIS A 127 10.36 -6.90 -3.54
N ASP A 128 10.49 -5.61 -3.87
CA ASP A 128 9.92 -4.99 -5.08
C ASP A 128 8.39 -5.14 -5.17
N TYR A 129 7.69 -4.87 -4.07
CA TYR A 129 6.23 -4.84 -4.05
C TYR A 129 5.69 -3.44 -4.27
N HIS A 130 4.58 -3.36 -5.02
CA HIS A 130 3.90 -2.13 -5.38
C HIS A 130 2.63 -1.89 -4.57
N ALA A 131 2.12 -2.93 -3.94
CA ALA A 131 0.90 -2.87 -3.13
C ALA A 131 0.97 -3.87 -1.98
N VAL A 132 0.22 -3.58 -0.92
CA VAL A 132 0.18 -4.40 0.29
C VAL A 132 -1.26 -4.64 0.73
N VAL A 133 -1.46 -5.79 1.31
CA VAL A 133 -2.76 -6.20 1.86
C VAL A 133 -2.57 -6.71 3.28
N THR A 134 -3.45 -6.29 4.17
CA THR A 134 -3.49 -6.76 5.56
C THR A 134 -4.88 -7.26 5.92
N HIS A 135 -4.95 -7.98 7.04
CA HIS A 135 -6.21 -8.50 7.57
C HIS A 135 -6.30 -8.16 9.06
N PHE A 136 -7.30 -7.38 9.48
CA PHE A 136 -7.41 -6.88 10.86
C PHE A 136 -7.65 -8.00 11.90
N GLY A 137 -8.15 -9.15 11.50
CA GLY A 137 -8.31 -10.34 12.35
C GLY A 137 -7.06 -11.23 12.43
N MET A 138 -5.99 -10.89 11.68
CA MET A 138 -4.73 -11.65 11.61
C MET A 138 -3.55 -10.71 11.79
N LEU A 139 -3.33 -10.24 13.01
CA LEU A 139 -2.26 -9.29 13.32
C LEU A 139 -0.94 -9.96 13.72
N GLY A 140 -0.96 -11.29 13.99
CA GLY A 140 0.24 -11.96 14.47
C GLY A 140 0.85 -11.24 15.67
N GLY A 141 2.13 -10.90 15.59
CA GLY A 141 2.85 -10.12 16.58
C GLY A 141 2.74 -8.60 16.43
N LEU A 142 2.02 -8.07 15.42
CA LEU A 142 1.81 -6.63 15.28
C LEU A 142 0.99 -6.09 16.45
N LYS A 143 1.50 -5.01 17.05
CA LYS A 143 0.86 -4.40 18.24
C LYS A 143 -0.34 -3.51 17.90
N GLN A 144 -0.49 -3.10 16.65
CA GLN A 144 -1.57 -2.25 16.15
C GLN A 144 -1.88 -2.55 14.69
N LEU A 145 -3.08 -2.15 14.25
CA LEU A 145 -3.38 -2.04 12.83
C LEU A 145 -2.51 -0.96 12.16
N PRO A 146 -2.01 -1.16 10.94
CA PRO A 146 -1.06 -0.26 10.30
C PRO A 146 -1.72 1.00 9.69
N GLY A 147 -2.73 1.57 10.33
CA GLY A 147 -3.60 2.59 9.73
C GLY A 147 -2.87 3.84 9.22
N LEU A 148 -2.04 4.48 10.06
CA LEU A 148 -1.27 5.66 9.66
C LEU A 148 -0.16 5.29 8.68
N ALA A 149 0.54 4.19 8.94
CA ALA A 149 1.60 3.68 8.07
C ALA A 149 1.07 3.48 6.62
N ILE A 150 -0.08 2.83 6.49
CA ILE A 150 -0.72 2.60 5.18
C ILE A 150 -1.09 3.90 4.48
N GLN A 151 -1.69 4.86 5.18
CA GLN A 151 -2.06 6.15 4.56
C GLN A 151 -0.83 6.86 3.99
N ARG A 152 0.27 6.84 4.71
CA ARG A 152 1.53 7.46 4.27
C ARG A 152 2.18 6.70 3.12
N LEU A 153 2.12 5.38 3.13
CA LEU A 153 2.59 4.57 2.00
C LEU A 153 1.74 4.79 0.75
N MET A 154 0.42 4.95 0.89
CA MET A 154 -0.45 5.32 -0.24
C MET A 154 -0.10 6.71 -0.79
N GLU A 155 0.27 7.68 0.05
CA GLU A 155 0.79 8.98 -0.41
C GLU A 155 2.08 8.84 -1.24
N LYS A 156 2.90 7.83 -0.93
CA LYS A 156 4.11 7.47 -1.70
C LYS A 156 3.81 6.66 -2.97
N GLY A 157 2.55 6.30 -3.22
CA GLY A 157 2.10 5.58 -4.42
C GLY A 157 1.94 4.07 -4.26
N TYR A 158 2.05 3.51 -3.05
CA TYR A 158 1.73 2.10 -2.82
C TYR A 158 0.22 1.88 -2.83
N GLY A 159 -0.22 0.78 -3.43
CA GLY A 159 -1.62 0.34 -3.34
C GLY A 159 -1.91 -0.33 -2.00
N PHE A 160 -3.15 -0.24 -1.54
CA PHE A 160 -3.59 -0.91 -0.32
C PHE A 160 -4.97 -1.55 -0.46
N GLY A 161 -5.10 -2.76 0.07
CA GLY A 161 -6.37 -3.46 0.26
C GLY A 161 -6.51 -3.94 1.70
N ALA A 162 -7.67 -3.71 2.30
CA ALA A 162 -8.02 -4.25 3.61
C ALA A 162 -8.63 -5.65 3.48
N GLU A 163 -8.72 -6.37 4.59
CA GLU A 163 -9.47 -7.63 4.69
C GLU A 163 -8.99 -8.75 3.76
N GLY A 164 -7.73 -8.68 3.33
CA GLY A 164 -7.18 -9.63 2.37
C GLY A 164 -7.47 -9.31 0.90
N ASP A 165 -8.09 -8.16 0.58
CA ASP A 165 -8.50 -7.78 -0.78
C ASP A 165 -7.32 -7.29 -1.63
N TRP A 166 -6.62 -8.24 -2.21
CA TRP A 166 -5.50 -7.98 -3.11
C TRP A 166 -5.91 -7.33 -4.44
N LYS A 167 -7.19 -7.51 -4.86
CA LYS A 167 -7.71 -6.88 -6.09
C LYS A 167 -7.81 -5.38 -5.92
N THR A 168 -8.39 -4.95 -4.80
CA THR A 168 -8.43 -3.51 -4.46
C THR A 168 -7.02 -2.95 -4.33
N ALA A 169 -6.10 -3.65 -3.66
CA ALA A 169 -4.73 -3.20 -3.54
C ALA A 169 -4.06 -2.96 -4.90
N ALA A 170 -4.22 -3.88 -5.84
CA ALA A 170 -3.67 -3.72 -7.20
C ALA A 170 -4.35 -2.58 -7.99
N MET A 171 -5.65 -2.35 -7.78
CA MET A 171 -6.42 -1.35 -8.53
C MET A 171 -6.20 0.10 -8.08
N VAL A 172 -5.76 0.31 -6.84
CA VAL A 172 -5.54 1.66 -6.27
C VAL A 172 -4.07 2.07 -6.22
N ARG A 173 -3.21 1.27 -6.82
CA ARG A 173 -1.78 1.51 -6.96
C ARG A 173 -1.42 2.63 -7.95
#